data_14af95400a752f2441473767927c678e
#
_entry.id   14af95400a752f2441473767927c678e
#
_cell.length_a   1.000
_cell.length_b   1.000
_cell.length_c   1.000
_cell.angle_alpha   90.00
_cell.angle_beta   90.00
_cell.angle_gamma   90.00
#
_symmetry.space_group_name_H-M   'P 1'
#
loop_
_entity.id
_entity.type
_entity.pdbx_description
1 polymer ?
#
loop_
_entity_poly.entity_id
_entity_poly.type
_entity_poly.pdbx_seq_one_letter_code
_entity_poly.pdbx_strand_id
1 'polypeptide(L)'
;VFLSSIIACDRILVFLLLAGVLEYSIASFTRFIDIGQKITDHRTPEVFNNQLRKMYWQQVLLLFATSALAFVFIYYIINAPWGFQGQFKETLVRLSIKVSVIGGIGYVLLAWGMLNSLYLFTLGLTLKPLKAIIYACIINISLGFVLSRFFAYEYSVVGMLCGAGVFTILTLRANINYFKSL
;
A
#
# COMPACT_ATOMS: atom_id res chain seq x y z
N VAL A 1 14.30 9.35 -22.40
CA VAL A 1 12.92 9.84 -22.28
C VAL A 1 11.92 8.68 -22.37
N PHE A 2 12.01 7.80 -23.38
CA PHE A 2 11.07 6.67 -23.57
C PHE A 2 11.12 5.65 -22.42
N LEU A 3 12.30 5.36 -21.88
CA LEU A 3 12.51 4.39 -20.80
C LEU A 3 11.84 4.84 -19.50
N SER A 4 11.96 6.13 -19.16
CA SER A 4 11.32 6.72 -17.98
C SER A 4 9.78 6.67 -18.08
N SER A 5 9.24 6.79 -19.28
CA SER A 5 7.79 6.74 -19.51
C SER A 5 7.19 5.36 -19.28
N ILE A 6 7.88 4.29 -19.69
CA ILE A 6 7.39 2.90 -19.49
C ILE A 6 7.45 2.49 -18.01
N ILE A 7 8.55 2.81 -17.33
CA ILE A 7 8.67 2.57 -15.88
C ILE A 7 7.63 3.38 -15.09
N ALA A 8 7.31 4.59 -15.57
CA ALA A 8 6.23 5.39 -15.01
C ALA A 8 4.85 4.76 -15.25
N CYS A 9 4.58 4.21 -16.42
CA CYS A 9 3.32 3.52 -16.74
C CYS A 9 3.06 2.32 -15.83
N ASP A 10 4.08 1.48 -15.59
CA ASP A 10 3.94 0.32 -14.70
C ASP A 10 3.58 0.75 -13.27
N ARG A 11 4.24 1.79 -12.76
CA ARG A 11 3.95 2.34 -11.43
C ARG A 11 2.57 2.98 -11.36
N ILE A 12 2.17 3.71 -12.38
CA ILE A 12 0.84 4.33 -12.46
C ILE A 12 -0.24 3.27 -12.47
N LEU A 13 -0.07 2.17 -13.20
CA LEU A 13 -1.05 1.08 -13.28
C LEU A 13 -1.23 0.38 -11.92
N VAL A 14 -0.13 0.05 -11.23
CA VAL A 14 -0.19 -0.52 -9.87
C VAL A 14 -0.87 0.47 -8.92
N PHE A 15 -0.49 1.74 -8.99
CA PHE A 15 -1.07 2.78 -8.14
C PHE A 15 -2.58 2.94 -8.39
N LEU A 16 -3.03 2.97 -9.64
CA LEU A 16 -4.45 3.08 -9.99
C LEU A 16 -5.27 1.90 -9.50
N LEU A 17 -4.75 0.66 -9.66
CA LEU A 17 -5.42 -0.53 -9.15
C LEU A 17 -5.53 -0.50 -7.62
N LEU A 18 -4.46 -0.13 -6.93
CA LEU A 18 -4.47 -0.01 -5.46
C LEU A 18 -5.36 1.13 -4.98
N ALA A 19 -5.41 2.26 -5.69
CA ALA A 19 -6.31 3.36 -5.39
C ALA A 19 -7.78 2.93 -5.53
N GLY A 20 -8.14 2.19 -6.59
CA GLY A 20 -9.49 1.65 -6.77
C GLY A 20 -9.89 0.70 -5.63
N VAL A 21 -8.97 -0.16 -5.16
CA VAL A 21 -9.23 -1.03 -4.00
C VAL A 21 -9.42 -0.21 -2.72
N LEU A 22 -8.64 0.84 -2.52
CA LEU A 22 -8.78 1.73 -1.37
C LEU A 22 -10.11 2.47 -1.38
N GLU A 23 -10.53 3.02 -2.52
CA GLU A 23 -11.84 3.68 -2.68
C GLU A 23 -13.01 2.71 -2.40
N TYR A 24 -12.94 1.50 -2.96
CA TYR A 24 -13.94 0.47 -2.66
C TYR A 24 -13.97 0.13 -1.18
N SER A 25 -12.79 0.03 -0.53
CA SER A 25 -12.67 -0.27 0.90
C SER A 25 -13.27 0.83 1.77
N ILE A 26 -13.05 2.12 1.42
CA ILE A 26 -13.66 3.26 2.11
C ILE A 26 -15.19 3.20 2.01
N ALA A 27 -15.72 3.06 0.80
CA ALA A 27 -17.15 3.04 0.56
C ALA A 27 -17.83 1.87 1.29
N SER A 28 -17.23 0.68 1.26
CA SER A 28 -17.72 -0.51 1.95
C SER A 28 -17.71 -0.34 3.46
N PHE A 29 -16.64 0.26 4.00
CA PHE A 29 -16.48 0.46 5.43
C PHE A 29 -17.43 1.52 5.97
N THR A 30 -17.56 2.66 5.29
CA THR A 30 -18.50 3.72 5.66
C THR A 30 -19.93 3.20 5.67
N ARG A 31 -20.33 2.46 4.61
CA ARG A 31 -21.64 1.83 4.55
C ARG A 31 -21.88 0.84 5.71
N PHE A 32 -20.86 0.06 6.07
CA PHE A 32 -20.96 -0.89 7.19
C PHE A 32 -21.17 -0.17 8.52
N ILE A 33 -20.46 0.92 8.79
CA ILE A 33 -20.63 1.72 10.01
C ILE A 33 -22.01 2.36 10.04
N ASP A 34 -22.47 2.97 8.94
CA ASP A 34 -23.78 3.59 8.86
C ASP A 34 -24.93 2.59 9.13
N ILE A 35 -24.82 1.40 8.55
CA ILE A 35 -25.78 0.32 8.79
C ILE A 35 -25.66 -0.18 10.23
N GLY A 36 -24.45 -0.40 10.73
CA GLY A 36 -24.21 -0.86 12.08
C GLY A 36 -24.76 0.12 13.13
N GLN A 37 -24.56 1.41 12.95
CA GLN A 37 -25.12 2.45 13.86
C GLN A 37 -26.65 2.48 13.85
N LYS A 38 -27.30 2.14 12.73
CA LYS A 38 -28.77 2.13 12.62
C LYS A 38 -29.41 0.86 13.17
N ILE A 39 -28.72 -0.27 13.14
CA ILE A 39 -29.26 -1.60 13.49
C ILE A 39 -28.85 -2.03 14.89
N THR A 40 -27.74 -1.53 15.41
CA THR A 40 -27.24 -1.95 16.73
C THR A 40 -28.06 -1.30 17.84
N ASP A 41 -29.12 -1.98 18.23
CA ASP A 41 -29.62 -1.87 19.59
C ASP A 41 -28.46 -2.22 20.53
N HIS A 42 -28.28 -1.45 21.61
CA HIS A 42 -27.10 -1.43 22.50
C HIS A 42 -26.67 -2.78 23.14
N ARG A 43 -27.15 -3.91 22.62
CA ARG A 43 -27.08 -5.22 23.28
C ARG A 43 -25.90 -6.13 22.92
N THR A 44 -25.13 -5.88 21.86
CA THR A 44 -24.04 -6.80 21.48
C THR A 44 -22.83 -6.13 20.82
N PRO A 45 -22.02 -5.37 21.58
CA PRO A 45 -20.78 -4.75 21.05
C PRO A 45 -19.78 -5.80 20.51
N GLU A 46 -19.75 -6.99 21.11
CA GLU A 46 -18.85 -8.07 20.67
C GLU A 46 -19.13 -8.58 19.26
N VAL A 47 -20.41 -8.70 18.86
CA VAL A 47 -20.79 -9.12 17.51
C VAL A 47 -20.36 -8.10 16.47
N PHE A 48 -20.55 -6.82 16.78
CA PHE A 48 -20.10 -5.73 15.92
C PHE A 48 -18.59 -5.74 15.73
N ASN A 49 -17.83 -5.90 16.81
CA ASN A 49 -16.38 -5.93 16.78
C ASN A 49 -15.83 -7.12 15.97
N ASN A 50 -16.44 -8.28 16.09
CA ASN A 50 -16.06 -9.47 15.32
C ASN A 50 -16.34 -9.27 13.83
N GLN A 51 -17.46 -8.66 13.47
CA GLN A 51 -17.79 -8.33 12.08
C GLN A 51 -16.83 -7.28 11.51
N LEU A 52 -16.50 -6.24 12.28
CA LEU A 52 -15.54 -5.21 11.91
C LEU A 52 -14.16 -5.80 11.62
N ARG A 53 -13.69 -6.68 12.51
CA ARG A 53 -12.42 -7.40 12.34
C ARG A 53 -12.42 -8.32 11.11
N LYS A 54 -13.51 -9.04 10.87
CA LYS A 54 -13.66 -9.91 9.69
C LYS A 54 -13.61 -9.07 8.41
N MET A 55 -14.33 -7.97 8.36
CA MET A 55 -14.36 -7.05 7.23
C MET A 55 -12.96 -6.45 6.95
N TYR A 56 -12.25 -6.02 7.97
CA TYR A 56 -10.88 -5.53 7.84
C TYR A 56 -9.98 -6.57 7.16
N TRP A 57 -9.96 -7.81 7.63
CA TRP A 57 -9.14 -8.86 7.05
C TRP A 57 -9.54 -9.24 5.62
N GLN A 58 -10.83 -9.19 5.30
CA GLN A 58 -11.30 -9.37 3.93
C GLN A 58 -10.76 -8.29 2.99
N GLN A 59 -10.73 -7.04 3.42
CA GLN A 59 -10.18 -5.94 2.63
C GLN A 59 -8.66 -6.02 2.48
N VAL A 60 -7.95 -6.43 3.53
CA VAL A 60 -6.51 -6.70 3.45
C VAL A 60 -6.23 -7.83 2.45
N LEU A 61 -7.00 -8.92 2.49
CA LEU A 61 -6.87 -10.01 1.55
C LEU A 61 -7.15 -9.56 0.10
N LEU A 62 -8.19 -8.75 -0.11
CA LEU A 62 -8.52 -8.18 -1.42
C LEU A 62 -7.36 -7.32 -1.95
N LEU A 63 -6.77 -6.48 -1.10
CA LEU A 63 -5.63 -5.64 -1.46
C LEU A 63 -4.41 -6.48 -1.89
N PHE A 64 -4.09 -7.54 -1.16
CA PHE A 64 -2.98 -8.44 -1.54
C PHE A 64 -3.28 -9.25 -2.79
N ALA A 65 -4.52 -9.72 -2.97
CA ALA A 65 -4.93 -10.46 -4.17
C ALA A 65 -4.84 -9.58 -5.43
N THR A 66 -5.34 -8.35 -5.37
CA THR A 66 -5.23 -7.40 -6.50
C THR A 66 -3.79 -6.99 -6.77
N SER A 67 -2.96 -6.83 -5.72
CA SER A 67 -1.53 -6.57 -5.88
C SER A 67 -0.82 -7.74 -6.58
N ALA A 68 -1.10 -8.97 -6.18
CA ALA A 68 -0.52 -10.15 -6.81
C ALA A 68 -0.91 -10.26 -8.29
N LEU A 69 -2.19 -10.02 -8.62
CA LEU A 69 -2.65 -9.97 -10.01
C LEU A 69 -1.94 -8.87 -10.81
N ALA A 70 -1.76 -7.69 -10.23
CA ALA A 70 -1.02 -6.59 -10.87
C ALA A 70 0.44 -6.99 -11.16
N PHE A 71 1.15 -7.64 -10.20
CA PHE A 71 2.51 -8.12 -10.43
C PHE A 71 2.60 -9.19 -11.51
N VAL A 72 1.66 -10.15 -11.55
CA VAL A 72 1.60 -11.17 -12.61
C VAL A 72 1.38 -10.51 -13.98
N PHE A 73 0.48 -9.54 -14.05
CA PHE A 73 0.20 -8.82 -15.29
C PHE A 73 1.41 -8.02 -15.79
N ILE A 74 2.09 -7.30 -14.89
CA ILE A 74 3.32 -6.56 -15.21
C ILE A 74 4.43 -7.53 -15.66
N TYR A 75 4.60 -8.65 -14.98
CA TYR A 75 5.57 -9.68 -15.35
C TYR A 75 5.30 -10.21 -16.77
N TYR A 76 4.03 -10.46 -17.10
CA TYR A 76 3.63 -10.89 -18.44
C TYR A 76 3.95 -9.84 -19.51
N ILE A 77 3.63 -8.57 -19.26
CA ILE A 77 3.92 -7.46 -20.19
C ILE A 77 5.43 -7.31 -20.41
N ILE A 78 6.24 -7.40 -19.36
CA ILE A 78 7.70 -7.27 -19.46
C ILE A 78 8.29 -8.37 -20.33
N ASN A 79 7.81 -9.61 -20.20
CA ASN A 79 8.33 -10.78 -20.94
C ASN A 79 7.69 -11.01 -22.30
N ALA A 80 6.68 -10.26 -22.68
CA ALA A 80 6.02 -10.38 -23.99
C ALA A 80 7.00 -10.03 -25.13
N PRO A 81 6.91 -10.69 -26.31
CA PRO A 81 7.79 -10.42 -27.45
C PRO A 81 7.73 -8.98 -27.96
N TRP A 82 6.57 -8.32 -27.76
CA TRP A 82 6.34 -6.89 -28.05
C TRP A 82 6.65 -6.01 -26.82
N GLY A 83 7.03 -6.60 -25.71
CA GLY A 83 7.28 -5.93 -24.46
C GLY A 83 8.71 -5.42 -24.30
N PHE A 84 9.06 -5.15 -23.08
CA PHE A 84 10.26 -4.40 -22.71
C PHE A 84 11.59 -5.13 -23.06
N GLN A 85 11.63 -6.45 -22.93
CA GLN A 85 12.86 -7.23 -23.18
C GLN A 85 13.28 -7.25 -24.64
N GLY A 86 12.35 -7.15 -25.58
CA GLY A 86 12.66 -7.16 -27.02
C GLY A 86 13.25 -5.86 -27.56
N GLN A 87 13.16 -4.76 -26.81
CA GLN A 87 13.51 -3.42 -27.31
C GLN A 87 14.74 -2.78 -26.68
N PHE A 88 15.26 -3.32 -25.56
CA PHE A 88 16.33 -2.67 -24.80
C PHE A 88 17.52 -3.59 -24.48
N LYS A 89 18.69 -2.96 -24.24
CA LYS A 89 19.90 -3.67 -23.81
C LYS A 89 19.70 -4.38 -22.46
N GLU A 90 20.18 -5.60 -22.33
CA GLU A 90 20.00 -6.50 -21.19
C GLU A 90 20.31 -5.87 -19.82
N THR A 91 21.33 -5.02 -19.74
CA THR A 91 21.73 -4.35 -18.48
C THR A 91 20.69 -3.37 -17.97
N LEU A 92 20.06 -2.57 -18.88
CA LEU A 92 19.04 -1.60 -18.53
C LEU A 92 17.71 -2.28 -18.13
N VAL A 93 17.39 -3.39 -18.78
CA VAL A 93 16.21 -4.19 -18.44
C VAL A 93 16.31 -4.75 -17.02
N ARG A 94 17.45 -5.33 -16.66
CA ARG A 94 17.68 -5.91 -15.33
C ARG A 94 17.57 -4.86 -14.21
N LEU A 95 18.14 -3.67 -14.41
CA LEU A 95 18.05 -2.57 -13.47
C LEU A 95 16.62 -2.09 -13.28
N SER A 96 15.90 -1.88 -14.39
CA SER A 96 14.52 -1.43 -14.41
C SER A 96 13.58 -2.40 -13.71
N ILE A 97 13.74 -3.70 -13.95
CA ILE A 97 12.95 -4.75 -13.27
C ILE A 97 13.22 -4.70 -11.76
N LYS A 98 14.48 -4.60 -11.33
CA LYS A 98 14.83 -4.52 -9.91
C LYS A 98 14.16 -3.31 -9.22
N VAL A 99 14.25 -2.13 -9.84
CA VAL A 99 13.64 -0.90 -9.31
C VAL A 99 12.11 -1.00 -9.30
N SER A 100 11.50 -1.57 -10.33
CA SER A 100 10.04 -1.75 -10.42
C SER A 100 9.52 -2.73 -9.36
N VAL A 101 10.19 -3.85 -9.13
CA VAL A 101 9.78 -4.82 -8.11
C VAL A 101 9.89 -4.22 -6.70
N ILE A 102 11.01 -3.58 -6.37
CA ILE A 102 11.20 -2.94 -5.06
C ILE A 102 10.18 -1.82 -4.86
N GLY A 103 9.99 -0.98 -5.88
CA GLY A 103 8.99 0.10 -5.85
C GLY A 103 7.57 -0.42 -5.72
N GLY A 104 7.22 -1.48 -6.47
CA GLY A 104 5.92 -2.12 -6.40
C GLY A 104 5.60 -2.65 -4.99
N ILE A 105 6.55 -3.34 -4.35
CA ILE A 105 6.40 -3.80 -2.95
C ILE A 105 6.19 -2.58 -2.03
N GLY A 106 6.95 -1.50 -2.22
CA GLY A 106 6.78 -0.25 -1.47
C GLY A 106 5.37 0.34 -1.62
N TYR A 107 4.80 0.34 -2.82
CA TYR A 107 3.42 0.80 -3.04
C TYR A 107 2.38 -0.10 -2.38
N VAL A 108 2.56 -1.42 -2.40
CA VAL A 108 1.65 -2.35 -1.70
C VAL A 108 1.66 -2.10 -0.19
N LEU A 109 2.86 -1.92 0.40
CA LEU A 109 2.98 -1.57 1.81
C LEU A 109 2.33 -0.21 2.10
N LEU A 110 2.57 0.79 1.27
CA LEU A 110 1.94 2.10 1.41
C LEU A 110 0.42 2.01 1.37
N ALA A 111 -0.14 1.27 0.41
CA ALA A 111 -1.59 1.07 0.29
C ALA A 111 -2.17 0.36 1.52
N TRP A 112 -1.46 -0.65 2.05
CA TRP A 112 -1.87 -1.30 3.30
C TRP A 112 -1.83 -0.34 4.50
N GLY A 113 -0.80 0.48 4.62
CA GLY A 113 -0.71 1.53 5.63
C GLY A 113 -1.84 2.56 5.50
N MET A 114 -2.20 2.95 4.28
CA MET A 114 -3.34 3.83 4.01
C MET A 114 -4.66 3.18 4.42
N LEU A 115 -4.88 1.90 4.09
CA LEU A 115 -6.05 1.15 4.53
C LEU A 115 -6.17 1.16 6.07
N ASN A 116 -5.06 0.88 6.77
CA ASN A 116 -5.02 0.96 8.23
C ASN A 116 -5.38 2.35 8.75
N SER A 117 -4.88 3.39 8.10
CA SER A 117 -5.15 4.77 8.48
C SER A 117 -6.62 5.14 8.30
N LEU A 118 -7.25 4.68 7.22
CA LEU A 118 -8.68 4.88 6.99
C LEU A 118 -9.53 4.29 8.12
N TYR A 119 -9.21 3.07 8.54
CA TYR A 119 -9.87 2.46 9.69
C TYR A 119 -9.69 3.28 10.97
N LEU A 120 -8.48 3.78 11.24
CA LEU A 120 -8.21 4.63 12.40
C LEU A 120 -8.94 5.98 12.34
N PHE A 121 -9.05 6.58 11.15
CA PHE A 121 -9.80 7.83 10.96
C PHE A 121 -11.29 7.64 11.23
N THR A 122 -11.89 6.58 10.71
CA THR A 122 -13.33 6.30 10.96
C THR A 122 -13.63 5.95 12.41
N LEU A 123 -12.63 5.44 13.16
CA LEU A 123 -12.71 5.21 14.60
C LEU A 123 -12.38 6.44 15.45
N GLY A 124 -12.18 7.61 14.83
CA GLY A 124 -11.86 8.87 15.52
C GLY A 124 -10.41 8.99 16.03
N LEU A 125 -9.54 8.03 15.72
CA LEU A 125 -8.15 7.99 16.18
C LEU A 125 -7.20 8.69 15.20
N THR A 126 -7.47 9.94 14.84
CA THR A 126 -6.79 10.68 13.78
C THR A 126 -5.31 10.97 14.04
N LEU A 127 -4.92 11.13 15.31
CA LEU A 127 -3.54 11.46 15.68
C LEU A 127 -2.54 10.31 15.46
N LYS A 128 -2.99 9.05 15.53
CA LYS A 128 -2.10 7.89 15.36
C LYS A 128 -1.58 7.77 13.93
N PRO A 129 -2.44 7.78 12.89
CA PRO A 129 -1.94 7.75 11.51
C PRO A 129 -1.17 9.03 11.13
N LEU A 130 -1.52 10.19 11.68
CA LEU A 130 -0.77 11.43 11.43
C LEU A 130 0.67 11.31 11.91
N LYS A 131 0.91 10.83 13.11
CA LYS A 131 2.27 10.58 13.63
C LYS A 131 3.01 9.54 12.78
N ALA A 132 2.33 8.47 12.39
CA ALA A 132 2.91 7.41 11.58
C ALA A 132 3.40 7.92 10.21
N ILE A 133 2.63 8.78 9.53
CA ILE A 133 3.03 9.34 8.24
C ILE A 133 4.21 10.30 8.36
N ILE A 134 4.27 11.10 9.44
CA ILE A 134 5.42 11.99 9.69
C ILE A 134 6.71 11.18 9.85
N TYR A 135 6.71 10.13 10.69
CA TYR A 135 7.88 9.26 10.85
C TYR A 135 8.26 8.56 9.53
N ALA A 136 7.28 8.06 8.79
CA ALA A 136 7.51 7.44 7.49
C ALA A 136 8.14 8.41 6.48
N CYS A 137 7.67 9.65 6.42
CA CYS A 137 8.24 10.69 5.56
C CYS A 137 9.68 11.01 5.93
N ILE A 138 9.98 11.19 7.21
CA ILE A 138 11.34 11.46 7.69
C ILE A 138 12.28 10.33 7.28
N ILE A 139 11.88 9.07 7.49
CA ILE A 139 12.68 7.89 7.13
C ILE A 139 12.86 7.80 5.61
N ASN A 140 11.80 7.97 4.84
CA ASN A 140 11.86 7.93 3.39
C ASN A 140 12.84 8.97 2.83
N ILE A 141 12.71 10.23 3.27
CA ILE A 141 13.57 11.33 2.82
C ILE A 141 15.03 11.08 3.25
N SER A 142 15.26 10.75 4.52
CA SER A 142 16.61 10.55 5.06
C SER A 142 17.31 9.37 4.39
N LEU A 143 16.69 8.19 4.36
CA LEU A 143 17.27 7.01 3.73
C LEU A 143 17.36 7.15 2.21
N GLY A 144 16.34 7.70 1.56
CA GLY A 144 16.34 7.92 0.12
C GLY A 144 17.47 8.86 -0.29
N PHE A 145 17.69 9.95 0.44
CA PHE A 145 18.79 10.89 0.20
C PHE A 145 20.16 10.25 0.43
N VAL A 146 20.36 9.59 1.56
CA VAL A 146 21.65 8.95 1.90
C VAL A 146 21.99 7.88 0.88
N LEU A 147 21.05 6.98 0.56
CA LEU A 147 21.29 5.87 -0.37
C LEU A 147 21.55 6.37 -1.80
N SER A 148 20.81 7.39 -2.25
CA SER A 148 21.00 7.95 -3.59
C SER A 148 22.36 8.70 -3.72
N ARG A 149 22.85 9.29 -2.63
CA ARG A 149 24.10 10.07 -2.62
C ARG A 149 25.34 9.21 -2.48
N PHE A 150 25.29 8.17 -1.63
CA PHE A 150 26.47 7.37 -1.30
C PHE A 150 26.62 6.10 -2.15
N PHE A 151 25.53 5.59 -2.75
CA PHE A 151 25.57 4.38 -3.57
C PHE A 151 25.22 4.67 -5.03
N ALA A 152 23.94 4.75 -5.36
CA ALA A 152 23.46 5.08 -6.69
C ALA A 152 22.02 5.59 -6.60
N TYR A 153 21.60 6.42 -7.57
CA TYR A 153 20.27 7.04 -7.59
C TYR A 153 19.12 6.03 -7.54
N GLU A 154 19.32 4.83 -8.06
CA GLU A 154 18.34 3.73 -8.06
C GLU A 154 17.99 3.22 -6.67
N TYR A 155 18.90 3.36 -5.69
CA TYR A 155 18.64 2.96 -4.30
C TYR A 155 17.72 3.91 -3.54
N SER A 156 17.34 5.06 -4.11
CA SER A 156 16.32 5.94 -3.52
C SER A 156 14.98 5.22 -3.30
N VAL A 157 14.67 4.22 -4.14
CA VAL A 157 13.47 3.38 -4.00
C VAL A 157 13.45 2.57 -2.70
N VAL A 158 14.62 2.22 -2.18
CA VAL A 158 14.73 1.53 -0.88
C VAL A 158 14.29 2.45 0.26
N GLY A 159 14.57 3.75 0.16
CA GLY A 159 14.06 4.76 1.10
C GLY A 159 12.52 4.77 1.15
N MET A 160 11.87 4.73 -0.03
CA MET A 160 10.43 4.63 -0.14
C MET A 160 9.89 3.32 0.48
N LEU A 161 10.54 2.19 0.20
CA LEU A 161 10.15 0.89 0.76
C LEU A 161 10.22 0.89 2.29
N CYS A 162 11.31 1.41 2.87
CA CYS A 162 11.49 1.52 4.32
C CYS A 162 10.45 2.47 4.94
N GLY A 163 10.22 3.63 4.34
CA GLY A 163 9.20 4.59 4.79
C GLY A 163 7.80 3.98 4.77
N ALA A 164 7.41 3.33 3.68
CA ALA A 164 6.14 2.63 3.56
C ALA A 164 6.01 1.48 4.59
N GLY A 165 7.09 0.73 4.82
CA GLY A 165 7.13 -0.33 5.84
C GLY A 165 6.89 0.21 7.25
N VAL A 166 7.58 1.28 7.64
CA VAL A 166 7.37 1.92 8.95
C VAL A 166 5.95 2.45 9.09
N PHE A 167 5.42 3.11 8.06
CA PHE A 167 4.03 3.58 8.06
C PHE A 167 3.04 2.43 8.31
N THR A 168 3.18 1.34 7.57
CA THR A 168 2.33 0.16 7.69
C THR A 168 2.43 -0.47 9.08
N ILE A 169 3.65 -0.64 9.61
CA ILE A 169 3.86 -1.25 10.92
C ILE A 169 3.22 -0.40 12.03
N LEU A 170 3.41 0.91 12.01
CA LEU A 170 2.87 1.81 13.03
C LEU A 170 1.34 1.85 13.00
N THR A 171 0.75 1.96 11.80
CA THR A 171 -0.71 1.98 11.65
C THR A 171 -1.34 0.63 11.97
N LEU A 172 -0.71 -0.48 11.58
CA LEU A 172 -1.15 -1.83 11.90
C LEU A 172 -1.13 -2.09 13.43
N ARG A 173 -0.04 -1.70 14.10
CA ARG A 173 0.04 -1.80 15.57
C ARG A 173 -1.07 -1.00 16.24
N ALA A 174 -1.37 0.19 15.75
CA ALA A 174 -2.44 1.03 16.27
C ALA A 174 -3.82 0.36 16.11
N ASN A 175 -4.09 -0.28 14.96
CA ASN A 175 -5.32 -1.04 14.73
C ASN A 175 -5.42 -2.28 15.62
N ILE A 176 -4.35 -3.08 15.72
CA ILE A 176 -4.34 -4.28 16.56
C ILE A 176 -4.55 -3.92 18.03
N ASN A 177 -3.91 -2.85 18.51
CA ASN A 177 -4.10 -2.41 19.90
C ASN A 177 -5.54 -1.96 20.15
N TYR A 178 -6.17 -1.29 19.17
CA TYR A 178 -7.57 -0.92 19.26
C TYR A 178 -8.48 -2.16 19.32
N PHE A 179 -8.27 -3.15 18.44
CA PHE A 179 -9.03 -4.41 18.46
C PHE A 179 -8.84 -5.25 19.72
N LYS A 180 -7.77 -5.04 20.47
CA LYS A 180 -7.54 -5.70 21.77
C LYS A 180 -8.18 -4.95 22.94
N SER A 181 -8.43 -3.65 22.78
CA SER A 181 -9.04 -2.81 23.84
C SER A 181 -10.57 -2.81 23.79
N LEU A 182 -11.15 -3.39 22.77
CA LEU A 182 -12.58 -3.63 22.59
C LEU A 182 -13.02 -4.96 23.22
#